data_fe49eb7e7f06b8b1f9f6663bdad4fa09
#
_entry.id   fe49eb7e7f06b8b1f9f6663bdad4fa09
#
_cell.length_a   1.000
_cell.length_b   1.000
_cell.length_c   1.000
_cell.angle_alpha   90.00
_cell.angle_beta   90.00
_cell.angle_gamma   90.00
#
_symmetry.space_group_name_H-M   'P 1'
#
loop_
_entity.id
_entity.type
_entity.pdbx_description
1 polymer ?
#
loop_
_entity_poly.entity_id
_entity_poly.type
_entity_poly.pdbx_seq_one_letter_code
_entity_poly.pdbx_strand_id
1 'polypeptide(L)'
;METIVVKVEKDNPNSETIEKAADIIKRGGTVAFPTETVYGLGANCFDEGAVDKIFIAKGRPQDNPLILHVRSIEEVYPLVEDIDERAKKLMERFWPGPLTLIFNKSE
;
A
#
# COMPACT_ATOMS: atom_id res chain seq x y z
N MET A 1 -14.95 5.81 17.08
CA MET A 1 -13.68 5.69 16.33
C MET A 1 -12.78 6.87 16.66
N GLU A 2 -11.54 6.60 16.98
CA GLU A 2 -10.57 7.64 17.32
C GLU A 2 -9.63 7.86 16.16
N THR A 3 -9.49 9.12 15.73
CA THR A 3 -8.57 9.49 14.65
C THR A 3 -7.40 10.28 15.21
N ILE A 4 -6.21 9.84 14.89
CA ILE A 4 -4.98 10.50 15.31
C ILE A 4 -4.38 11.21 14.10
N VAL A 5 -4.07 12.50 14.25
CA VAL A 5 -3.44 13.30 13.18
C VAL A 5 -2.05 13.68 13.61
N VAL A 6 -1.05 13.36 12.78
CA VAL A 6 0.35 13.66 13.06
C VAL A 6 1.00 14.31 11.83
N LYS A 7 1.74 15.38 12.07
CA LYS A 7 2.51 16.05 11.03
C LYS A 7 3.86 15.35 10.86
N VAL A 8 4.25 15.07 9.62
CA VAL A 8 5.53 14.43 9.32
C VAL A 8 6.35 15.30 8.35
N GLU A 9 7.66 15.23 8.48
CA GLU A 9 8.57 15.88 7.55
C GLU A 9 8.69 15.04 6.27
N LYS A 10 8.63 15.70 5.13
CA LYS A 10 8.67 15.05 3.83
C LYS A 10 9.94 14.25 3.60
N ASP A 11 11.09 14.85 3.91
CA ASP A 11 12.39 14.25 3.60
C ASP A 11 12.98 13.43 4.74
N ASN A 12 12.43 13.57 5.93
CA ASN A 12 12.93 12.85 7.10
C ASN A 12 11.78 12.58 8.08
N PRO A 13 10.86 11.67 7.75
CA PRO A 13 9.75 11.36 8.63
C PRO A 13 10.22 10.74 9.94
N ASN A 14 9.56 11.10 11.03
CA ASN A 14 9.88 10.62 12.36
C ASN A 14 9.63 9.12 12.46
N SER A 15 10.62 8.34 12.91
CA SER A 15 10.52 6.89 13.00
C SER A 15 9.43 6.42 13.97
N GLU A 16 9.19 7.15 15.06
CA GLU A 16 8.11 6.81 15.99
C GLU A 16 6.72 6.91 15.33
N THR A 17 6.53 7.95 14.49
CA THR A 17 5.29 8.13 13.75
C THR A 17 5.10 7.00 12.74
N ILE A 18 6.16 6.61 12.04
CA ILE A 18 6.12 5.49 11.09
C ILE A 18 5.78 4.18 11.80
N GLU A 19 6.38 3.93 12.97
CA GLU A 19 6.08 2.73 13.77
C GLU A 19 4.64 2.69 14.25
N LYS A 20 4.09 3.83 14.68
CA LYS A 20 2.69 3.93 15.09
C LYS A 20 1.75 3.63 13.92
N ALA A 21 2.06 4.18 12.73
CA ALA A 21 1.28 3.91 11.53
C ALA A 21 1.33 2.43 11.17
N ALA A 22 2.51 1.81 11.22
CA ALA A 22 2.67 0.40 10.94
C ALA A 22 1.87 -0.46 11.92
N ASP A 23 1.86 -0.12 13.20
CA ASP A 23 1.08 -0.84 14.23
C ASP A 23 -0.42 -0.75 13.98
N ILE A 24 -0.90 0.42 13.56
CA ILE A 24 -2.32 0.60 13.23
C ILE A 24 -2.70 -0.31 12.06
N ILE A 25 -1.87 -0.38 11.04
CA ILE A 25 -2.11 -1.27 9.88
C ILE A 25 -2.10 -2.73 10.32
N LYS A 26 -1.15 -3.15 11.13
CA LYS A 26 -1.06 -4.53 11.64
C LYS A 26 -2.29 -4.94 12.43
N ARG A 27 -2.92 -3.99 13.14
CA ARG A 27 -4.10 -4.24 13.95
C ARG A 27 -5.41 -4.13 13.18
N GLY A 28 -5.36 -3.98 11.87
CA GLY A 28 -6.55 -3.91 11.02
C GLY A 28 -7.13 -2.51 10.85
N GLY A 29 -6.38 -1.49 11.22
CA GLY A 29 -6.78 -0.11 11.02
C GLY A 29 -6.38 0.43 9.66
N THR A 30 -6.76 1.68 9.38
CA THR A 30 -6.40 2.37 8.15
C THR A 30 -5.51 3.56 8.46
N VAL A 31 -4.64 3.91 7.51
CA VAL A 31 -3.72 5.04 7.64
C VAL A 31 -3.77 5.87 6.36
N ALA A 32 -3.98 7.19 6.52
CA ALA A 32 -3.85 8.13 5.42
C ALA A 32 -2.41 8.62 5.38
N PHE A 33 -1.83 8.64 4.20
CA PHE A 33 -0.42 9.02 4.04
C PHE A 33 -0.24 9.90 2.81
N PRO A 34 0.76 10.80 2.82
CA PRO A 34 1.04 11.65 1.66
C PRO A 34 1.72 10.87 0.54
N THR A 35 1.40 11.25 -0.71
CA THR A 35 2.03 10.69 -1.90
C THR A 35 2.54 11.83 -2.77
N GLU A 36 3.07 11.50 -3.95
CA GLU A 36 3.56 12.50 -4.90
C GLU A 36 2.46 13.39 -5.49
N THR A 37 1.20 12.96 -5.39
CA THR A 37 0.05 13.70 -5.93
C THR A 37 -0.96 14.08 -4.85
N VAL A 38 -1.66 13.09 -4.29
CA VAL A 38 -2.71 13.29 -3.30
C VAL A 38 -2.45 12.37 -2.10
N TYR A 39 -3.20 12.56 -1.02
CA TYR A 39 -3.12 11.62 0.10
C TYR A 39 -3.72 10.28 -0.29
N GLY A 40 -3.04 9.19 0.13
CA GLY A 40 -3.53 7.84 -0.02
C GLY A 40 -4.11 7.32 1.29
N LEU A 41 -4.97 6.31 1.19
CA LEU A 41 -5.51 5.61 2.35
C LEU A 41 -5.10 4.14 2.25
N GLY A 42 -4.39 3.64 3.26
CA GLY A 42 -3.83 2.30 3.25
C GLY A 42 -4.34 1.40 4.36
N ALA A 43 -4.27 0.12 4.11
CA ALA A 43 -4.63 -0.93 5.06
C ALA A 43 -3.81 -2.18 4.77
N ASN A 44 -3.85 -3.16 5.69
CA ASN A 44 -3.19 -4.44 5.48
C ASN A 44 -3.92 -5.24 4.40
N CYS A 45 -3.24 -5.52 3.28
CA CYS A 45 -3.83 -6.24 2.14
C CYS A 45 -4.23 -7.68 2.45
N PHE A 46 -3.69 -8.27 3.51
CA PHE A 46 -4.02 -9.62 3.94
C PHE A 46 -5.19 -9.68 4.93
N ASP A 47 -5.75 -8.52 5.30
CA ASP A 47 -6.88 -8.42 6.21
C ASP A 47 -8.09 -7.89 5.45
N GLU A 48 -9.01 -8.78 5.09
CA GLU A 48 -10.20 -8.43 4.31
C GLU A 48 -11.06 -7.37 5.01
N GLY A 49 -11.19 -7.46 6.32
CA GLY A 49 -11.94 -6.48 7.09
C GLY A 49 -11.31 -5.10 7.03
N ALA A 50 -9.98 -5.03 7.06
CA ALA A 50 -9.26 -3.76 6.94
C ALA A 50 -9.42 -3.17 5.54
N VAL A 51 -9.34 -4.00 4.50
CA VAL A 51 -9.54 -3.57 3.12
C VAL A 51 -10.96 -3.03 2.91
N ASP A 52 -11.96 -3.70 3.47
CA ASP A 52 -13.36 -3.24 3.41
C ASP A 52 -13.53 -1.85 4.01
N LYS A 53 -12.78 -1.53 5.05
CA LYS A 53 -12.83 -0.20 5.67
C LYS A 53 -12.45 0.91 4.69
N ILE A 54 -11.50 0.64 3.77
CA ILE A 54 -11.11 1.61 2.74
C ILE A 54 -12.28 1.89 1.80
N PHE A 55 -12.94 0.84 1.30
CA PHE A 55 -14.08 1.00 0.40
C PHE A 55 -15.22 1.78 1.09
N ILE A 56 -15.50 1.46 2.33
CA ILE A 56 -16.54 2.14 3.11
C ILE A 56 -16.18 3.61 3.31
N ALA A 57 -14.95 3.91 3.74
CA ALA A 57 -14.51 5.27 4.03
C ALA A 57 -14.53 6.16 2.80
N LYS A 58 -14.18 5.62 1.63
CA LYS A 58 -14.12 6.38 0.38
C LYS A 58 -15.43 6.35 -0.40
N GLY A 59 -16.42 5.54 0.02
CA GLY A 59 -17.64 5.34 -0.74
C GLY A 59 -17.39 4.70 -2.10
N ARG A 60 -16.33 3.92 -2.22
CA ARG A 60 -15.87 3.35 -3.47
C ARG A 60 -16.48 1.96 -3.68
N PRO A 61 -16.98 1.63 -4.89
CA PRO A 61 -17.45 0.27 -5.17
C PRO A 61 -16.34 -0.77 -5.03
N GLN A 62 -16.67 -1.93 -4.48
CA GLN A 62 -15.67 -2.99 -4.25
C GLN A 62 -15.14 -3.65 -5.52
N ASP A 63 -15.79 -3.45 -6.66
CA ASP A 63 -15.31 -3.93 -7.95
C ASP A 63 -14.21 -3.05 -8.54
N ASN A 64 -13.98 -1.86 -7.99
CA ASN A 64 -12.84 -1.03 -8.37
C ASN A 64 -11.59 -1.51 -7.62
N PRO A 65 -10.57 -2.01 -8.32
CA PRO A 65 -9.43 -2.60 -7.65
C PRO A 65 -8.60 -1.58 -6.87
N LEU A 66 -8.01 -2.04 -5.79
CA LEU A 66 -7.03 -1.26 -5.04
C LEU A 66 -5.63 -1.65 -5.52
N ILE A 67 -4.70 -0.70 -5.42
CA ILE A 67 -3.31 -0.94 -5.81
C ILE A 67 -2.51 -1.37 -4.58
N LEU A 68 -1.81 -2.49 -4.71
CA LEU A 68 -0.94 -2.99 -3.65
C LEU A 68 0.39 -2.27 -3.69
N HIS A 69 0.80 -1.72 -2.55
CA HIS A 69 2.13 -1.11 -2.42
C HIS A 69 3.08 -2.14 -1.81
N VAL A 70 4.25 -2.26 -2.41
CA VAL A 70 5.30 -3.16 -1.93
C VAL A 70 6.58 -2.38 -1.69
N ARG A 71 7.40 -2.89 -0.77
CA ARG A 71 8.66 -2.27 -0.39
C ARG A 71 9.81 -2.69 -1.30
N SER A 72 9.72 -3.88 -1.88
CA SER A 72 10.79 -4.47 -2.69
C SER A 72 10.21 -5.44 -3.73
N ILE A 73 11.04 -5.77 -4.72
CA ILE A 73 10.67 -6.75 -5.76
C ILE A 73 10.38 -8.12 -5.13
N GLU A 74 11.13 -8.50 -4.12
CA GLU A 74 10.99 -9.79 -3.44
C GLU A 74 9.62 -9.99 -2.83
N GLU A 75 8.96 -8.92 -2.42
CA GLU A 75 7.61 -8.99 -1.84
C GLU A 75 6.54 -9.32 -2.87
N VAL A 76 6.85 -9.16 -4.17
CA VAL A 76 5.90 -9.44 -5.24
C VAL A 76 5.75 -10.93 -5.51
N TYR A 77 6.84 -11.71 -5.42
CA TYR A 77 6.84 -13.11 -5.82
C TYR A 77 5.72 -13.96 -5.20
N PRO A 78 5.46 -13.89 -3.88
CA PRO A 78 4.39 -14.70 -3.30
C PRO A 78 2.98 -14.22 -3.64
N LEU A 79 2.84 -13.04 -4.24
CA LEU A 79 1.53 -12.42 -4.51
C LEU A 79 1.02 -12.69 -5.91
N VAL A 80 1.88 -13.13 -6.82
CA VAL A 80 1.56 -13.29 -8.24
C VAL A 80 1.92 -14.69 -8.72
N GLU A 81 1.31 -15.12 -9.84
CA GLU A 81 1.59 -16.43 -10.43
C GLU A 81 2.96 -16.47 -11.08
N ASP A 82 3.32 -15.41 -11.80
CA ASP A 82 4.56 -15.38 -12.57
C ASP A 82 5.00 -13.94 -12.83
N ILE A 83 6.31 -13.74 -12.95
CA ILE A 83 6.91 -12.45 -13.30
C ILE A 83 7.81 -12.68 -14.52
N ASP A 84 7.41 -12.14 -15.67
CA ASP A 84 8.22 -12.30 -16.88
C ASP A 84 9.44 -11.36 -16.88
N GLU A 85 10.36 -11.59 -17.82
CA GLU A 85 11.61 -10.83 -17.88
C GLU A 85 11.40 -9.35 -18.14
N ARG A 86 10.37 -8.97 -18.90
CA ARG A 86 10.06 -7.55 -19.16
C ARG A 86 9.60 -6.85 -17.90
N ALA A 87 8.73 -7.50 -17.14
CA ALA A 87 8.27 -6.97 -15.87
C ALA A 87 9.42 -6.81 -14.88
N LYS A 88 10.30 -7.81 -14.79
CA LYS A 88 11.50 -7.76 -13.96
C LYS A 88 12.38 -6.56 -14.29
N LYS A 89 12.64 -6.34 -15.56
CA LYS A 89 13.47 -5.23 -16.03
C LYS A 89 12.85 -3.88 -15.67
N LEU A 90 11.53 -3.76 -15.80
CA LEU A 90 10.81 -2.54 -15.45
C LEU A 90 10.91 -2.27 -13.95
N MET A 91 10.74 -3.30 -13.11
CA MET A 91 10.87 -3.17 -11.67
C MET A 91 12.28 -2.77 -11.24
N GLU A 92 13.29 -3.41 -11.81
CA GLU A 92 14.68 -3.10 -11.49
C GLU A 92 15.08 -1.68 -11.87
N ARG A 93 14.52 -1.17 -12.98
CA ARG A 93 14.85 0.17 -13.49
C ARG A 93 14.07 1.29 -12.80
N PHE A 94 12.79 1.07 -12.51
CA PHE A 94 11.90 2.15 -12.05
C PHE A 94 11.48 2.06 -10.59
N TRP A 95 11.71 0.95 -9.94
CA TRP A 95 11.42 0.82 -8.52
C TRP A 95 12.68 1.03 -7.70
N PRO A 96 12.57 1.72 -6.57
CA PRO A 96 11.38 2.37 -6.01
C PRO A 96 10.93 3.58 -6.85
N GLY A 97 9.61 3.73 -7.01
CA GLY A 97 9.03 4.82 -7.78
C GLY A 97 7.59 4.56 -8.17
N PRO A 98 6.94 5.53 -8.81
CA PRO A 98 5.50 5.48 -9.07
C PRO A 98 5.14 4.66 -10.33
N LEU A 99 5.59 3.43 -10.40
CA LEU A 99 5.25 2.50 -11.48
C LEU A 99 4.33 1.42 -10.93
N THR A 100 3.17 1.25 -11.56
CA THR A 100 2.23 0.17 -11.25
C THR A 100 2.26 -0.87 -12.35
N LEU A 101 2.38 -2.14 -11.97
CA LEU A 101 2.34 -3.28 -12.88
C LEU A 101 1.16 -4.18 -12.54
N ILE A 102 0.59 -4.81 -13.55
CA ILE A 102 -0.54 -5.71 -13.40
C ILE A 102 -0.08 -7.14 -13.67
N PHE A 103 -0.36 -8.03 -12.71
CA PHE A 103 -0.01 -9.45 -12.81
C PHE A 103 -1.21 -10.31 -12.51
N ASN A 104 -1.14 -11.59 -12.91
CA ASN A 104 -2.11 -12.58 -12.47
C ASN A 104 -1.85 -12.90 -10.99
N LYS A 105 -2.89 -12.76 -10.19
CA LYS A 105 -2.83 -12.96 -8.75
C LYS A 105 -2.59 -14.44 -8.41
N SER A 106 -1.73 -14.70 -7.44
CA SER A 106 -1.58 -16.04 -6.86
C SER A 106 -2.80 -16.38 -5.99
N GLU A 107 -2.98 -17.63 -5.70
CA GLU A 107 -4.06 -18.09 -4.81
C GLU A 107 -3.80 -17.82 -3.34
#